data_d63b2658ec8f78b4c9986e36ea510e61
#
_entry.id   d63b2658ec8f78b4c9986e36ea510e61
#
_cell.length_a   1.000
_cell.length_b   1.000
_cell.length_c   1.000
_cell.angle_alpha   90.00
_cell.angle_beta   90.00
_cell.angle_gamma   90.00
#
_symmetry.space_group_name_H-M   'P 1'
#
loop_
_entity.id
_entity.type
_entity.pdbx_description
1 polymer ?
#
loop_
_entity_poly.entity_id
_entity_poly.type
_entity_poly.pdbx_seq_one_letter_code
_entity_poly.pdbx_strand_id
1 'polypeptide(L)'
;GSTETNFGEVYITDNCLSNSAPTPEGGGCLIATATYGSELASQVQMLREIRDNQLMNTESGTSFMSTFNEIYYSFSPYIADMERESPVFKEAVKLAITPMISSLALMENAESESEVLSIGLSVIVLNLGMYLAVPAIVIFGIRKTIF
;
A
#
# COMPACT_ATOMS: atom_id res chain seq x y z
N GLY A 1 -11.26 10.73 -48.43
CA GLY A 1 -10.25 10.77 -47.41
C GLY A 1 -10.88 10.84 -46.04
N SER A 2 -11.09 9.70 -45.44
CA SER A 2 -11.56 9.58 -44.08
C SER A 2 -10.37 9.79 -43.12
N THR A 3 -10.36 10.93 -42.44
CA THR A 3 -9.48 11.15 -41.31
C THR A 3 -10.04 10.36 -40.13
N GLU A 4 -9.52 9.16 -39.92
CA GLU A 4 -9.69 8.48 -38.66
C GLU A 4 -8.88 9.23 -37.60
N THR A 5 -9.58 9.99 -36.79
CA THR A 5 -9.03 10.48 -35.55
C THR A 5 -8.90 9.29 -34.63
N ASN A 6 -7.72 8.72 -34.62
CA ASN A 6 -7.30 7.73 -33.63
C ASN A 6 -7.28 8.44 -32.26
N PHE A 7 -8.41 8.40 -31.56
CA PHE A 7 -8.42 8.62 -30.12
C PHE A 7 -7.58 7.50 -29.55
N GLY A 8 -6.39 7.84 -29.06
CA GLY A 8 -5.51 6.87 -28.44
C GLY A 8 -6.31 6.02 -27.47
N GLU A 9 -6.42 4.76 -27.79
CA GLU A 9 -6.83 3.76 -26.81
C GLU A 9 -5.93 3.98 -25.61
N VAL A 10 -6.55 4.45 -24.55
CA VAL A 10 -5.95 4.36 -23.23
C VAL A 10 -5.82 2.87 -23.00
N TYR A 11 -4.66 2.33 -23.33
CA TYR A 11 -4.32 0.98 -22.89
C TYR A 11 -4.26 1.03 -21.37
N ILE A 12 -5.42 0.74 -20.76
CA ILE A 12 -5.44 0.21 -19.42
C ILE A 12 -4.75 -1.13 -19.58
N THR A 13 -3.44 -1.10 -19.52
CA THR A 13 -2.67 -2.33 -19.43
C THR A 13 -3.07 -2.95 -18.10
N ASP A 14 -3.94 -3.96 -18.20
CA ASP A 14 -4.28 -4.88 -17.14
C ASP A 14 -3.02 -5.66 -16.73
N ASN A 15 -1.98 -4.95 -16.30
CA ASN A 15 -0.74 -5.53 -15.81
C ASN A 15 -0.93 -6.27 -14.48
N CYS A 16 -2.15 -6.26 -13.93
CA CYS A 16 -2.51 -7.10 -12.81
C CYS A 16 -2.97 -8.52 -13.24
N LEU A 17 -3.18 -8.75 -14.53
CA LEU A 17 -3.65 -10.04 -15.06
C LEU A 17 -2.60 -10.79 -15.91
N SER A 18 -1.50 -10.14 -16.25
CA SER A 18 -0.41 -10.82 -16.94
C SER A 18 0.57 -11.40 -15.93
N ASN A 19 0.87 -12.67 -16.06
CA ASN A 19 1.91 -13.42 -15.34
C ASN A 19 3.34 -12.90 -15.62
N SER A 20 3.49 -11.69 -16.09
CA SER A 20 4.77 -11.02 -16.25
C SER A 20 5.13 -10.35 -14.94
N ALA A 21 6.34 -10.59 -14.49
CA ALA A 21 6.92 -9.91 -13.33
C ALA A 21 6.65 -8.41 -13.40
N PRO A 22 6.20 -7.78 -12.31
CA PRO A 22 5.91 -6.35 -12.30
C PRO A 22 7.16 -5.59 -12.71
N THR A 23 7.05 -4.85 -13.82
CA THR A 23 8.09 -3.93 -14.23
C THR A 23 8.21 -2.81 -13.20
N PRO A 24 9.42 -2.35 -12.88
CA PRO A 24 9.63 -1.33 -11.83
C PRO A 24 8.91 -0.01 -12.08
N GLU A 25 8.47 0.25 -13.30
CA GLU A 25 7.84 1.51 -13.72
C GLU A 25 6.35 1.65 -13.37
N GLY A 26 5.72 0.61 -12.90
CA GLY A 26 4.29 0.66 -12.56
C GLY A 26 3.98 0.20 -11.15
N GLY A 27 4.80 0.61 -10.16
CA GLY A 27 4.66 0.20 -8.76
C GLY A 27 3.22 0.06 -8.28
N GLY A 28 2.60 -1.07 -8.61
CA GLY A 28 1.22 -1.37 -8.26
C GLY A 28 1.10 -1.65 -6.76
N CYS A 29 0.08 -1.12 -6.14
CA CYS A 29 -0.29 -1.47 -4.78
C CYS A 29 -0.95 -2.85 -4.77
N LEU A 30 -0.20 -3.92 -5.09
CA LEU A 30 -0.72 -5.26 -5.36
C LEU A 30 -1.66 -5.78 -4.27
N ILE A 31 -1.21 -5.73 -3.02
CA ILE A 31 -2.02 -6.18 -1.88
C ILE A 31 -3.27 -5.31 -1.74
N ALA A 32 -3.13 -3.99 -1.73
CA ALA A 32 -4.27 -3.08 -1.59
C ALA A 32 -5.26 -3.22 -2.76
N THR A 33 -4.77 -3.38 -3.99
CA THR A 33 -5.63 -3.62 -5.15
C THR A 33 -6.40 -4.95 -5.04
N ALA A 34 -5.73 -6.02 -4.60
CA ALA A 34 -6.38 -7.31 -4.36
C ALA A 34 -7.41 -7.20 -3.22
N THR A 35 -7.06 -6.51 -2.14
CA THR A 35 -7.91 -6.31 -0.97
C THR A 35 -9.19 -5.53 -1.30
N TYR A 36 -9.05 -4.39 -1.99
CA TYR A 36 -10.18 -3.49 -2.31
C TYR A 36 -10.83 -3.80 -3.66
N GLY A 37 -10.29 -4.75 -4.42
CA GLY A 37 -10.88 -5.29 -5.63
C GLY A 37 -10.72 -4.42 -6.88
N SER A 38 -10.11 -3.26 -6.79
CA SER A 38 -9.90 -2.35 -7.92
C SER A 38 -8.73 -1.40 -7.68
N GLU A 39 -8.01 -1.10 -8.74
CA GLU A 39 -7.03 0.00 -8.76
C GLU A 39 -7.67 1.38 -8.59
N LEU A 40 -8.95 1.50 -8.92
CA LEU A 40 -9.73 2.73 -8.78
C LEU A 40 -10.34 2.91 -7.38
N ALA A 41 -10.15 1.94 -6.49
CA ALA A 41 -10.59 2.10 -5.10
C ALA A 41 -9.92 3.32 -4.45
N SER A 42 -10.67 4.10 -3.69
CA SER A 42 -10.20 5.35 -3.08
C SER A 42 -8.95 5.16 -2.22
N GLN A 43 -8.85 4.03 -1.52
CA GLN A 43 -7.68 3.67 -0.72
C GLN A 43 -6.44 3.44 -1.58
N VAL A 44 -6.59 2.81 -2.74
CA VAL A 44 -5.49 2.56 -3.67
C VAL A 44 -5.05 3.87 -4.33
N GLN A 45 -6.01 4.73 -4.71
CA GLN A 45 -5.70 6.03 -5.28
C GLN A 45 -4.96 6.93 -4.27
N MET A 46 -5.40 6.97 -3.03
CA MET A 46 -4.72 7.68 -1.95
C MET A 46 -3.27 7.21 -1.77
N LEU A 47 -3.02 5.90 -1.76
CA LEU A 47 -1.67 5.34 -1.65
C LEU A 47 -0.78 5.76 -2.81
N ARG A 48 -1.31 5.78 -4.02
CA ARG A 48 -0.59 6.25 -5.21
C ARG A 48 -0.29 7.74 -5.13
N GLU A 49 -1.26 8.53 -4.71
CA GLU A 49 -1.11 9.97 -4.55
C GLU A 49 -0.03 10.33 -3.52
N ILE A 50 -0.06 9.69 -2.35
CA ILE A 50 1.00 9.86 -1.33
C ILE A 50 2.36 9.46 -1.88
N ARG A 51 2.45 8.33 -2.57
CA ARG A 51 3.70 7.90 -3.20
C ARG A 51 4.22 8.94 -4.18
N ASP A 52 3.39 9.37 -5.12
CA ASP A 52 3.82 10.17 -6.26
C ASP A 52 4.01 11.64 -5.89
N ASN A 53 3.18 12.19 -5.01
CA ASN A 53 3.20 13.61 -4.66
C ASN A 53 4.04 13.93 -3.42
N GLN A 54 4.05 13.06 -2.42
CA GLN A 54 4.80 13.30 -1.19
C GLN A 54 6.15 12.57 -1.19
N LEU A 55 6.15 11.25 -1.36
CA LEU A 55 7.38 10.47 -1.22
C LEU A 55 8.34 10.67 -2.40
N MET A 56 7.88 10.53 -3.64
CA MET A 56 8.75 10.62 -4.81
C MET A 56 9.26 12.03 -5.11
N ASN A 57 8.69 13.06 -4.50
CA ASN A 57 9.13 14.44 -4.64
C ASN A 57 10.19 14.85 -3.61
N THR A 58 10.58 13.95 -2.71
CA THR A 58 11.59 14.18 -1.69
C THR A 58 12.73 13.16 -1.80
N GLU A 59 13.93 13.56 -1.41
CA GLU A 59 15.10 12.68 -1.44
C GLU A 59 14.96 11.51 -0.45
N SER A 60 14.51 11.80 0.75
CA SER A 60 14.24 10.79 1.78
C SER A 60 13.13 9.83 1.38
N GLY A 61 12.05 10.34 0.81
CA GLY A 61 10.94 9.53 0.34
C GLY A 61 11.33 8.64 -0.84
N THR A 62 12.11 9.15 -1.79
CA THR A 62 12.63 8.36 -2.92
C THR A 62 13.54 7.22 -2.44
N SER A 63 14.45 7.51 -1.50
CA SER A 63 15.33 6.50 -0.91
C SER A 63 14.56 5.42 -0.15
N PHE A 64 13.54 5.85 0.63
CA PHE A 64 12.64 4.94 1.31
C PHE A 64 11.88 4.04 0.33
N MET A 65 11.30 4.62 -0.72
CA MET A 65 10.52 3.89 -1.72
C MET A 65 11.36 2.87 -2.48
N SER A 66 12.62 3.19 -2.77
CA SER A 66 13.56 2.23 -3.41
C SER A 66 13.72 0.97 -2.57
N THR A 67 14.06 1.12 -1.29
CA THR A 67 14.21 -0.01 -0.36
C THR A 67 12.88 -0.72 -0.09
N PHE A 68 11.82 0.05 0.10
CA PHE A 68 10.49 -0.50 0.34
C PHE A 68 10.02 -1.36 -0.84
N ASN A 69 10.22 -0.92 -2.07
CA ASN A 69 9.81 -1.65 -3.26
C ASN A 69 10.52 -3.00 -3.37
N GLU A 70 11.83 -3.05 -3.11
CA GLU A 70 12.58 -4.31 -3.12
C GLU A 70 11.98 -5.34 -2.15
N ILE A 71 11.70 -4.91 -0.93
CA ILE A 71 11.11 -5.79 0.09
C ILE A 71 9.65 -6.13 -0.28
N TYR A 72 8.86 -5.13 -0.63
CA TYR A 72 7.44 -5.29 -0.93
C TYR A 72 7.19 -6.26 -2.09
N TYR A 73 7.91 -6.12 -3.19
CA TYR A 73 7.73 -6.99 -4.35
C TYR A 73 8.24 -8.42 -4.14
N SER A 74 9.06 -8.65 -3.13
CA SER A 74 9.49 -10.01 -2.80
C SER A 74 8.35 -10.89 -2.25
N PHE A 75 7.33 -10.31 -1.63
CA PHE A 75 6.23 -11.06 -1.01
C PHE A 75 4.83 -10.65 -1.49
N SER A 76 4.63 -9.43 -1.99
CA SER A 76 3.30 -8.91 -2.31
C SER A 76 2.54 -9.70 -3.38
N PRO A 77 3.16 -10.28 -4.42
CA PRO A 77 2.45 -11.13 -5.36
C PRO A 77 1.84 -12.37 -4.68
N TYR A 78 2.55 -12.96 -3.75
CA TYR A 78 2.10 -14.11 -2.97
C TYR A 78 0.86 -13.80 -2.14
N ILE A 79 0.89 -12.66 -1.44
CA ILE A 79 -0.25 -12.20 -0.62
C ILE A 79 -1.45 -11.91 -1.52
N ALA A 80 -1.25 -11.18 -2.62
CA ALA A 80 -2.30 -10.83 -3.56
C ALA A 80 -2.96 -12.08 -4.19
N ASP A 81 -2.20 -13.11 -4.50
CA ASP A 81 -2.73 -14.38 -5.01
C ASP A 81 -3.54 -15.11 -3.95
N MET A 82 -3.06 -15.20 -2.72
CA MET A 82 -3.82 -15.76 -1.60
C MET A 82 -5.13 -15.02 -1.33
N GLU A 83 -5.15 -13.70 -1.49
CA GLU A 83 -6.39 -12.89 -1.37
C GLU A 83 -7.41 -13.21 -2.47
N ARG A 84 -6.95 -13.51 -3.69
CA ARG A 84 -7.82 -13.91 -4.81
C ARG A 84 -8.42 -15.30 -4.61
N GLU A 85 -7.65 -16.20 -4.02
CA GLU A 85 -8.07 -17.60 -3.80
C GLU A 85 -8.96 -17.75 -2.56
N SER A 86 -8.75 -16.93 -1.52
CA SER A 86 -9.44 -17.07 -0.23
C SER A 86 -10.13 -15.79 0.20
N PRO A 87 -11.47 -15.71 0.10
CA PRO A 87 -12.23 -14.56 0.59
C PRO A 87 -12.03 -14.27 2.09
N VAL A 88 -11.84 -15.32 2.89
CA VAL A 88 -11.58 -15.18 4.34
C VAL A 88 -10.22 -14.54 4.59
N PHE A 89 -9.20 -14.95 3.85
CA PHE A 89 -7.88 -14.36 3.93
C PHE A 89 -7.90 -12.89 3.49
N LYS A 90 -8.61 -12.59 2.40
CA LYS A 90 -8.82 -11.22 1.92
C LYS A 90 -9.43 -10.31 2.98
N GLU A 91 -10.47 -10.74 3.69
CA GLU A 91 -11.08 -9.96 4.77
C GLU A 91 -10.13 -9.79 5.96
N ALA A 92 -9.33 -10.79 6.29
CA ALA A 92 -8.30 -10.69 7.32
C ALA A 92 -7.21 -9.68 6.96
N VAL A 93 -6.72 -9.70 5.71
CA VAL A 93 -5.75 -8.71 5.21
C VAL A 93 -6.35 -7.31 5.22
N LYS A 94 -7.59 -7.16 4.76
CA LYS A 94 -8.32 -5.89 4.77
C LYS A 94 -8.41 -5.30 6.17
N LEU A 95 -8.78 -6.12 7.14
CA LEU A 95 -8.83 -5.70 8.56
C LEU A 95 -7.46 -5.26 9.07
N ALA A 96 -6.40 -5.97 8.68
CA ALA A 96 -5.04 -5.65 9.09
C ALA A 96 -4.50 -4.36 8.45
N ILE A 97 -4.70 -4.15 7.14
CA ILE A 97 -4.11 -3.00 6.43
C ILE A 97 -4.94 -1.72 6.53
N THR A 98 -6.24 -1.79 6.82
CA THR A 98 -7.12 -0.61 6.87
C THR A 98 -6.62 0.45 7.85
N PRO A 99 -6.27 0.14 9.12
CA PRO A 99 -5.76 1.15 10.04
C PRO A 99 -4.40 1.71 9.61
N MET A 100 -3.55 0.90 8.97
CA MET A 100 -2.28 1.36 8.39
C MET A 100 -2.52 2.38 7.28
N ILE A 101 -3.40 2.07 6.33
CA ILE A 101 -3.76 2.98 5.24
C ILE A 101 -4.37 4.27 5.79
N SER A 102 -5.22 4.17 6.80
CA SER A 102 -5.81 5.35 7.46
C SER A 102 -4.74 6.25 8.11
N SER A 103 -3.70 5.67 8.69
CA SER A 103 -2.60 6.46 9.26
C SER A 103 -1.74 7.14 8.19
N LEU A 104 -1.64 6.56 7.00
CA LEU A 104 -0.92 7.15 5.87
C LEU A 104 -1.61 8.41 5.33
N ALA A 105 -2.91 8.60 5.56
CA ALA A 105 -3.61 9.83 5.21
C ALA A 105 -3.00 11.08 5.89
N LEU A 106 -2.28 10.91 7.00
CA LEU A 106 -1.52 12.00 7.63
C LEU A 106 -0.41 12.56 6.72
N MET A 107 0.05 11.77 5.74
CA MET A 107 1.07 12.16 4.77
C MET A 107 0.53 13.05 3.64
N GLU A 108 -0.79 13.11 3.42
CA GLU A 108 -1.38 13.82 2.28
C GLU A 108 -1.01 15.31 2.23
N ASN A 109 -0.75 15.91 3.39
CA ASN A 109 -0.42 17.34 3.50
C ASN A 109 1.08 17.61 3.69
N ALA A 110 1.93 16.61 3.54
CA ALA A 110 3.37 16.77 3.66
C ALA A 110 3.95 17.33 2.34
N GLU A 111 4.40 18.58 2.35
CA GLU A 111 4.90 19.26 1.15
C GLU A 111 6.42 19.46 1.15
N SER A 112 7.06 19.38 2.32
CA SER A 112 8.49 19.59 2.46
C SER A 112 9.24 18.34 2.90
N GLU A 113 10.54 18.28 2.61
CA GLU A 113 11.45 17.21 3.04
C GLU A 113 11.35 16.93 4.55
N SER A 114 11.33 17.98 5.36
CA SER A 114 11.24 17.86 6.83
C SER A 114 9.89 17.33 7.30
N GLU A 115 8.81 17.68 6.62
CA GLU A 115 7.46 17.17 6.91
C GLU A 115 7.33 15.71 6.52
N VAL A 116 7.81 15.35 5.34
CA VAL A 116 7.83 13.94 4.89
C VAL A 116 8.60 13.08 5.88
N LEU A 117 9.77 13.53 6.33
CA LEU A 117 10.55 12.80 7.34
C LEU A 117 9.84 12.71 8.69
N SER A 118 9.35 13.82 9.22
CA SER A 118 8.76 13.84 10.57
C SER A 118 7.42 13.12 10.62
N ILE A 119 6.54 13.36 9.67
CA ILE A 119 5.24 12.70 9.57
C ILE A 119 5.43 11.22 9.20
N GLY A 120 6.30 10.91 8.24
CA GLY A 120 6.62 9.54 7.84
C GLY A 120 7.15 8.72 8.99
N LEU A 121 8.10 9.24 9.76
CA LEU A 121 8.61 8.58 10.97
C LEU A 121 7.51 8.40 12.01
N SER A 122 6.67 9.41 12.21
CA SER A 122 5.52 9.33 13.14
C SER A 122 4.54 8.24 12.74
N VAL A 123 4.22 8.11 11.45
CA VAL A 123 3.36 7.06 10.90
C VAL A 123 3.98 5.68 11.13
N ILE A 124 5.28 5.52 10.90
CA ILE A 124 5.99 4.25 11.16
C ILE A 124 5.90 3.89 12.65
N VAL A 125 6.23 4.81 13.55
CA VAL A 125 6.16 4.58 15.00
C VAL A 125 4.74 4.26 15.45
N LEU A 126 3.74 4.98 14.94
CA LEU A 126 2.33 4.73 15.21
C LEU A 126 1.91 3.32 14.80
N ASN A 127 2.28 2.89 13.60
CA ASN A 127 1.95 1.57 13.10
C ASN A 127 2.69 0.46 13.87
N LEU A 128 3.97 0.62 14.15
CA LEU A 128 4.70 -0.31 15.00
C LEU A 128 4.07 -0.43 16.39
N GLY A 129 3.71 0.69 17.02
CA GLY A 129 2.99 0.69 18.30
C GLY A 129 1.68 -0.07 18.22
N MET A 130 0.87 0.20 17.20
CA MET A 130 -0.44 -0.44 17.02
C MET A 130 -0.31 -1.95 16.79
N TYR A 131 0.55 -2.40 15.88
CA TYR A 131 0.67 -3.81 15.53
C TYR A 131 1.46 -4.65 16.54
N LEU A 132 2.27 -4.03 17.40
CA LEU A 132 2.99 -4.72 18.47
C LEU A 132 2.31 -4.60 19.82
N ALA A 133 1.85 -3.40 20.18
CA ALA A 133 1.25 -3.15 21.50
C ALA A 133 -0.11 -3.82 21.66
N VAL A 134 -0.98 -3.77 20.65
CA VAL A 134 -2.32 -4.36 20.73
C VAL A 134 -2.26 -5.88 20.95
N PRO A 135 -1.54 -6.68 20.15
CA PRO A 135 -1.38 -8.10 20.40
C PRO A 135 -0.72 -8.39 21.76
N ALA A 136 0.27 -7.61 22.17
CA ALA A 136 0.92 -7.77 23.45
C ALA A 136 -0.06 -7.59 24.62
N ILE A 137 -0.86 -6.53 24.60
CA ILE A 137 -1.88 -6.26 25.64
C ILE A 137 -2.90 -7.39 25.70
N VAL A 138 -3.35 -7.89 24.55
CA VAL A 138 -4.30 -9.02 24.50
C VAL A 138 -3.69 -10.27 25.10
N ILE A 139 -2.46 -10.62 24.73
CA ILE A 139 -1.76 -11.81 25.27
C ILE A 139 -1.55 -11.68 26.79
N PHE A 140 -1.09 -10.52 27.28
CA PHE A 140 -0.90 -10.29 28.72
C PHE A 140 -2.22 -10.28 29.48
N GLY A 141 -3.28 -9.69 28.90
CA GLY A 141 -4.63 -9.68 29.49
C GLY A 141 -5.20 -11.09 29.66
N ILE A 142 -5.11 -11.90 28.62
CA ILE A 142 -5.55 -13.31 28.65
C ILE A 142 -4.75 -14.09 29.69
N ARG A 143 -3.44 -13.94 29.74
CA ARG A 143 -2.56 -14.60 30.67
C ARG A 143 -2.93 -14.28 32.14
N LYS A 144 -3.22 -13.01 32.44
CA LYS A 144 -3.63 -12.56 33.79
C LYS A 144 -5.01 -13.08 34.20
N THR A 145 -5.88 -13.39 33.24
CA THR A 145 -7.23 -13.88 33.53
C THR A 145 -7.26 -15.39 33.73
N ILE A 146 -6.31 -16.13 33.14
CA ILE A 146 -6.25 -17.60 33.21
C ILE A 146 -5.36 -18.09 34.36
N PHE A 147 -4.43 -17.29 34.84
CA PHE A 147 -3.51 -17.57 35.95
C PHE A 147 -3.67 -16.59 37.10
#